data_e51bab8300b6ee1575355c177df96a30
#
_entry.id   e51bab8300b6ee1575355c177df96a30
#
_cell.length_a   1.000
_cell.length_b   1.000
_cell.length_c   1.000
_cell.angle_alpha   90.00
_cell.angle_beta   90.00
_cell.angle_gamma   90.00
#
_symmetry.space_group_name_H-M   'P 1'
#
loop_
_entity.id
_entity.type
_entity.pdbx_description
1 polymer ?
#
loop_
_entity_poly.entity_id
_entity_poly.type
_entity_poly.pdbx_seq_one_letter_code
_entity_poly.pdbx_strand_id
1 'polypeptide(L)'
;MVSPALSAFWGRPTSIRARVLTPPGYDAKAAARYPTVYVTHGFGGGYNSFAGSIASTWSAMAAKQMPPMIWVFLDQATPTGTHEFADSVNNGPWGTALTEELIPALEKQYKMDGKASGRFLNGHSSGGWATLWLQTRYPKLFGGTWSTSPDSSDFHDFTGPDLYAPNANVYRRADGSQFPLVRDQGKVLADLETFAKLERVLGPYGGQLTSFECVFSPRGADGRPVPMFDRDTGKVDPAVVAYWRTHYDISARVAAQWPMLKPDLDGKIHLIVGTADTFYLDGAARKFQAVLDGLGAKSDFRYLEGRTHFDLYKEGEDSNALMKKIAWEMYAVARPKR
;
A
#
# COMPACT_ATOMS: atom_id res chain seq x y z
N MET A 1 13.90 -12.35 -9.37
CA MET A 1 14.21 -12.53 -10.81
C MET A 1 14.66 -11.21 -11.40
N VAL A 2 15.54 -11.23 -12.41
CA VAL A 2 15.84 -10.02 -13.19
C VAL A 2 14.59 -9.66 -14.01
N SER A 3 14.17 -8.39 -13.92
CA SER A 3 13.01 -7.86 -14.63
C SER A 3 13.46 -7.19 -15.92
N PRO A 4 12.98 -7.60 -17.09
CA PRO A 4 13.23 -6.90 -18.34
C PRO A 4 12.77 -5.44 -18.33
N ALA A 5 11.56 -5.17 -17.86
CA ALA A 5 11.01 -3.81 -17.81
C ALA A 5 11.82 -2.86 -16.91
N LEU A 6 12.18 -3.30 -15.70
CA LEU A 6 13.03 -2.52 -14.79
C LEU A 6 14.45 -2.36 -15.33
N SER A 7 14.99 -3.41 -15.97
CA SER A 7 16.34 -3.36 -16.53
C SER A 7 16.41 -2.38 -17.71
N ALA A 8 15.39 -2.34 -18.55
CA ALA A 8 15.28 -1.37 -19.64
C ALA A 8 15.21 0.07 -19.11
N PHE A 9 14.41 0.31 -18.05
CA PHE A 9 14.29 1.62 -17.44
C PHE A 9 15.62 2.12 -16.84
N TRP A 10 16.31 1.23 -16.09
CA TRP A 10 17.53 1.60 -15.36
C TRP A 10 18.82 1.47 -16.19
N GLY A 11 18.76 0.92 -17.42
CA GLY A 11 19.92 0.66 -18.26
C GLY A 11 20.91 -0.35 -17.68
N ARG A 12 20.47 -1.19 -16.72
CA ARG A 12 21.28 -2.22 -16.05
C ARG A 12 20.38 -3.35 -15.52
N PRO A 13 20.93 -4.56 -15.31
CA PRO A 13 20.18 -5.67 -14.72
C PRO A 13 19.56 -5.26 -13.38
N THR A 14 18.25 -5.21 -13.32
CA THR A 14 17.49 -4.82 -12.13
C THR A 14 16.51 -5.93 -11.76
N SER A 15 16.51 -6.32 -10.50
CA SER A 15 15.72 -7.45 -10.02
C SER A 15 14.49 -7.00 -9.24
N ILE A 16 13.36 -7.67 -9.50
CA ILE A 16 12.22 -7.70 -8.59
C ILE A 16 12.37 -8.91 -7.65
N ARG A 17 12.15 -8.74 -6.35
CA ARG A 17 12.41 -9.74 -5.31
C ARG A 17 11.16 -10.06 -4.51
N ALA A 18 11.01 -11.34 -4.15
CA ALA A 18 9.97 -11.80 -3.26
C ALA A 18 10.43 -13.04 -2.48
N ARG A 19 9.80 -13.31 -1.34
CA ARG A 19 9.87 -14.58 -0.63
C ARG A 19 8.55 -15.31 -0.79
N VAL A 20 8.60 -16.58 -1.15
CA VAL A 20 7.42 -17.42 -1.31
C VAL A 20 7.34 -18.39 -0.14
N LEU A 21 6.20 -18.36 0.55
CA LEU A 21 5.85 -19.30 1.60
C LEU A 21 4.75 -20.22 1.08
N THR A 22 5.01 -21.52 1.06
CA THR A 22 4.01 -22.54 0.75
C THR A 22 3.33 -23.06 2.01
N PRO A 23 2.07 -23.51 1.94
CA PRO A 23 1.40 -24.05 3.11
C PRO A 23 2.02 -25.38 3.58
N PRO A 24 1.84 -25.76 4.86
CA PRO A 24 2.25 -27.06 5.35
C PRO A 24 1.69 -28.20 4.48
N GLY A 25 2.51 -29.18 4.16
CA GLY A 25 2.11 -30.30 3.28
C GLY A 25 2.02 -29.95 1.80
N TYR A 26 2.57 -28.80 1.37
CA TYR A 26 2.62 -28.45 -0.05
C TYR A 26 3.41 -29.50 -0.86
N ASP A 27 2.77 -29.98 -1.92
CA ASP A 27 3.40 -30.89 -2.88
C ASP A 27 3.36 -30.27 -4.30
N ALA A 28 4.53 -30.02 -4.86
CA ALA A 28 4.66 -29.46 -6.22
C ALA A 28 4.16 -30.39 -7.32
N LYS A 29 4.01 -31.69 -7.05
CA LYS A 29 3.50 -32.71 -8.00
C LYS A 29 1.99 -32.92 -7.89
N ALA A 30 1.37 -32.51 -6.79
CA ALA A 30 -0.07 -32.67 -6.58
C ALA A 30 -0.89 -31.85 -7.59
N ALA A 31 -2.13 -32.31 -7.84
CA ALA A 31 -3.09 -31.57 -8.66
C ALA A 31 -3.66 -30.32 -7.94
N ALA A 32 -3.66 -30.33 -6.60
CA ALA A 32 -4.19 -29.25 -5.79
C ALA A 32 -3.48 -27.91 -6.07
N ARG A 33 -4.28 -26.85 -6.18
CA ARG A 33 -3.80 -25.48 -6.32
C ARG A 33 -4.26 -24.64 -5.14
N TYR A 34 -3.55 -23.57 -4.85
CA TYR A 34 -3.75 -22.74 -3.67
C TYR A 34 -4.02 -21.29 -4.07
N PRO A 35 -4.95 -20.61 -3.37
CA PRO A 35 -5.05 -19.16 -3.44
C PRO A 35 -3.73 -18.54 -3.02
N THR A 36 -3.44 -17.37 -3.56
CA THR A 36 -2.16 -16.68 -3.35
C THR A 36 -2.41 -15.29 -2.80
N VAL A 37 -1.69 -14.93 -1.74
CA VAL A 37 -1.68 -13.58 -1.16
C VAL A 37 -0.35 -12.92 -1.49
N TYR A 38 -0.40 -11.78 -2.15
CA TYR A 38 0.75 -10.91 -2.39
C TYR A 38 0.79 -9.85 -1.30
N VAL A 39 1.83 -9.88 -0.48
CA VAL A 39 1.97 -9.02 0.70
C VAL A 39 3.07 -8.00 0.49
N THR A 40 2.78 -6.73 0.75
CA THR A 40 3.76 -5.65 0.68
C THR A 40 4.06 -5.09 2.08
N HIS A 41 5.30 -4.66 2.32
CA HIS A 41 5.72 -4.02 3.57
C HIS A 41 5.47 -2.51 3.54
N GLY A 42 5.47 -1.84 4.70
CA GLY A 42 5.43 -0.38 4.81
C GLY A 42 6.81 0.26 4.59
N PHE A 43 6.85 1.61 4.72
CA PHE A 43 8.08 2.39 4.64
C PHE A 43 9.11 1.91 5.68
N GLY A 44 10.37 1.93 5.31
CA GLY A 44 11.47 1.43 6.17
C GLY A 44 11.59 -0.09 6.26
N GLY A 45 10.62 -0.82 5.71
CA GLY A 45 10.71 -2.26 5.53
C GLY A 45 11.59 -2.66 4.35
N GLY A 46 11.81 -3.96 4.17
CA GLY A 46 12.56 -4.51 3.05
C GLY A 46 12.50 -6.03 3.02
N TYR A 47 13.22 -6.62 2.09
CA TYR A 47 13.24 -8.07 1.84
C TYR A 47 13.40 -8.92 3.11
N ASN A 48 14.21 -8.47 4.08
CA ASN A 48 14.48 -9.22 5.31
C ASN A 48 13.46 -8.94 6.44
N SER A 49 12.65 -7.91 6.34
CA SER A 49 11.69 -7.52 7.38
C SER A 49 10.57 -8.56 7.58
N PHE A 50 10.35 -9.43 6.60
CA PHE A 50 9.28 -10.43 6.64
C PHE A 50 9.59 -11.70 7.45
N ALA A 51 10.79 -11.85 8.03
CA ALA A 51 11.16 -13.10 8.69
C ALA A 51 10.17 -13.54 9.78
N GLY A 52 9.76 -12.62 10.65
CA GLY A 52 8.77 -12.88 11.70
C GLY A 52 7.38 -13.19 11.14
N SER A 53 6.93 -12.42 10.15
CA SER A 53 5.62 -12.62 9.49
C SER A 53 5.55 -13.97 8.77
N ILE A 54 6.64 -14.40 8.11
CA ILE A 54 6.73 -15.70 7.45
C ILE A 54 6.59 -16.82 8.47
N ALA A 55 7.35 -16.75 9.59
CA ALA A 55 7.30 -17.76 10.63
C ALA A 55 5.91 -17.85 11.29
N SER A 56 5.31 -16.71 11.65
CA SER A 56 3.99 -16.67 12.28
C SER A 56 2.87 -17.14 11.33
N THR A 57 2.92 -16.78 10.05
CA THR A 57 1.96 -17.22 9.04
C THR A 57 2.05 -18.74 8.82
N TRP A 58 3.29 -19.28 8.72
CA TRP A 58 3.46 -20.73 8.58
C TRP A 58 2.92 -21.48 9.79
N SER A 59 3.25 -21.03 11.01
CA SER A 59 2.77 -21.62 12.24
C SER A 59 1.25 -21.59 12.36
N ALA A 60 0.63 -20.46 11.98
CA ALA A 60 -0.83 -20.32 12.00
C ALA A 60 -1.51 -21.26 10.98
N MET A 61 -0.95 -21.45 9.80
CA MET A 61 -1.44 -22.44 8.82
C MET A 61 -1.26 -23.87 9.35
N ALA A 62 -0.12 -24.19 9.94
CA ALA A 62 0.14 -25.51 10.52
C ALA A 62 -0.83 -25.84 11.67
N ALA A 63 -1.17 -24.86 12.49
CA ALA A 63 -2.16 -24.95 13.55
C ALA A 63 -3.63 -24.85 13.08
N LYS A 64 -3.87 -24.72 11.75
CA LYS A 64 -5.20 -24.52 11.15
C LYS A 64 -5.93 -23.24 11.62
N GLN A 65 -5.20 -22.28 12.15
CA GLN A 65 -5.72 -20.95 12.49
C GLN A 65 -5.82 -20.05 11.27
N MET A 66 -5.08 -20.38 10.21
CA MET A 66 -5.18 -19.78 8.88
C MET A 66 -5.45 -20.86 7.83
N PRO A 67 -6.13 -20.54 6.72
CA PRO A 67 -6.35 -21.48 5.63
C PRO A 67 -5.05 -21.75 4.86
N PRO A 68 -4.96 -22.91 4.16
CA PRO A 68 -3.80 -23.24 3.35
C PRO A 68 -3.75 -22.36 2.09
N MET A 69 -2.85 -21.40 2.06
CA MET A 69 -2.62 -20.45 0.96
C MET A 69 -1.12 -20.31 0.67
N ILE A 70 -0.77 -19.89 -0.53
CA ILE A 70 0.60 -19.47 -0.85
C ILE A 70 0.71 -17.97 -0.53
N TRP A 71 1.78 -17.59 0.18
CA TRP A 71 2.05 -16.20 0.54
C TRP A 71 3.31 -15.73 -0.18
N VAL A 72 3.20 -14.62 -0.90
CA VAL A 72 4.30 -13.99 -1.62
C VAL A 72 4.60 -12.65 -0.96
N PHE A 73 5.70 -12.59 -0.23
CA PHE A 73 6.15 -11.39 0.47
C PHE A 73 7.03 -10.57 -0.47
N LEU A 74 6.49 -9.49 -0.98
CA LEU A 74 7.06 -8.65 -2.01
C LEU A 74 7.98 -7.58 -1.39
N ASP A 75 9.18 -7.43 -1.93
CA ASP A 75 10.10 -6.36 -1.57
C ASP A 75 9.79 -5.11 -2.41
N GLN A 76 9.46 -4.01 -1.74
CA GLN A 76 9.24 -2.72 -2.39
C GLN A 76 10.29 -1.65 -2.00
N ALA A 77 11.35 -2.05 -1.32
CA ALA A 77 12.40 -1.14 -0.91
C ALA A 77 13.24 -0.66 -2.09
N THR A 78 13.56 0.62 -2.10
CA THR A 78 14.53 1.27 -2.98
C THR A 78 15.52 2.06 -2.15
N PRO A 79 16.65 2.50 -2.72
CA PRO A 79 17.55 3.43 -2.01
C PRO A 79 16.88 4.74 -1.58
N THR A 80 15.79 5.13 -2.23
CA THR A 80 15.02 6.36 -1.97
C THR A 80 13.78 6.12 -1.12
N GLY A 81 13.58 4.91 -0.56
CA GLY A 81 12.42 4.56 0.26
C GLY A 81 11.65 3.37 -0.28
N THR A 82 10.43 3.58 -0.77
CA THR A 82 9.56 2.56 -1.37
C THR A 82 9.19 2.94 -2.80
N HIS A 83 8.92 1.94 -3.65
CA HIS A 83 8.36 2.19 -5.00
C HIS A 83 6.84 1.95 -5.06
N GLU A 84 6.24 1.44 -4.02
CA GLU A 84 4.80 1.23 -3.84
C GLU A 84 4.10 0.49 -4.98
N PHE A 85 4.86 -0.27 -5.76
CA PHE A 85 4.40 -0.94 -6.98
C PHE A 85 3.67 0.00 -7.95
N ALA A 86 3.97 1.29 -7.91
CA ALA A 86 3.53 2.26 -8.89
C ALA A 86 4.50 2.31 -10.07
N ASP A 87 3.96 2.42 -11.29
CA ASP A 87 4.78 2.77 -12.44
C ASP A 87 5.07 4.26 -12.36
N SER A 88 6.35 4.61 -12.15
CA SER A 88 6.79 5.97 -11.85
C SER A 88 7.88 6.41 -12.82
N VAL A 89 7.83 7.68 -13.21
CA VAL A 89 8.88 8.28 -14.06
C VAL A 89 10.23 8.36 -13.35
N ASN A 90 10.24 8.27 -12.01
CA ASN A 90 11.46 8.34 -11.21
C ASN A 90 11.98 6.96 -10.78
N ASN A 91 11.06 6.04 -10.43
CA ASN A 91 11.42 4.73 -9.87
C ASN A 91 11.31 3.57 -10.87
N GLY A 92 10.67 3.78 -12.02
CA GLY A 92 10.48 2.75 -13.04
C GLY A 92 9.15 2.00 -12.95
N PRO A 93 8.92 1.04 -13.86
CA PRO A 93 7.63 0.36 -14.05
C PRO A 93 7.46 -0.83 -13.11
N TRP A 94 7.35 -0.60 -11.80
CA TRP A 94 7.26 -1.66 -10.79
C TRP A 94 5.92 -2.41 -10.79
N GLY A 95 4.82 -1.70 -11.09
CA GLY A 95 3.52 -2.34 -11.25
C GLY A 95 3.50 -3.29 -12.45
N THR A 96 4.04 -2.84 -13.58
CA THR A 96 4.23 -3.65 -14.79
C THR A 96 5.13 -4.86 -14.50
N ALA A 97 6.29 -4.66 -13.86
CA ALA A 97 7.20 -5.76 -13.52
C ALA A 97 6.55 -6.80 -12.60
N LEU A 98 5.71 -6.37 -11.66
CA LEU A 98 4.96 -7.29 -10.80
C LEU A 98 3.92 -8.08 -11.59
N THR A 99 3.07 -7.38 -12.35
CA THR A 99 1.85 -7.98 -12.93
C THR A 99 2.11 -8.75 -14.22
N GLU A 100 3.09 -8.32 -15.03
CA GLU A 100 3.38 -8.91 -16.33
C GLU A 100 4.59 -9.87 -16.30
N GLU A 101 5.46 -9.78 -15.29
CA GLU A 101 6.66 -10.58 -15.23
C GLU A 101 6.68 -11.52 -14.00
N LEU A 102 6.66 -10.97 -12.77
CA LEU A 102 6.82 -11.77 -11.55
C LEU A 102 5.64 -12.71 -11.31
N ILE A 103 4.40 -12.22 -11.34
CA ILE A 103 3.21 -13.04 -11.09
C ILE A 103 3.14 -14.22 -12.08
N PRO A 104 3.26 -14.02 -13.42
CA PRO A 104 3.26 -15.13 -14.36
C PRO A 104 4.41 -16.13 -14.14
N ALA A 105 5.59 -15.65 -13.74
CA ALA A 105 6.73 -16.53 -13.47
C ALA A 105 6.48 -17.41 -12.22
N LEU A 106 5.92 -16.83 -11.16
CA LEU A 106 5.59 -17.57 -9.94
C LEU A 106 4.48 -18.60 -10.19
N GLU A 107 3.46 -18.26 -10.97
CA GLU A 107 2.36 -19.17 -11.31
C GLU A 107 2.78 -20.37 -12.18
N LYS A 108 3.86 -20.23 -12.93
CA LYS A 108 4.51 -21.35 -13.64
C LYS A 108 5.29 -22.26 -12.69
N GLN A 109 5.87 -21.68 -11.64
CA GLN A 109 6.76 -22.39 -10.71
C GLN A 109 6.00 -23.06 -9.56
N TYR A 110 4.91 -22.44 -9.07
CA TYR A 110 4.17 -22.90 -7.90
C TYR A 110 2.73 -23.28 -8.26
N LYS A 111 2.12 -24.10 -7.43
CA LYS A 111 0.71 -24.53 -7.57
C LYS A 111 -0.26 -23.44 -7.13
N MET A 112 -0.20 -22.28 -7.77
CA MET A 112 -1.10 -21.16 -7.55
C MET A 112 -2.38 -21.31 -8.38
N ASP A 113 -3.51 -20.77 -7.90
CA ASP A 113 -4.80 -20.84 -8.61
C ASP A 113 -4.75 -20.21 -10.01
N GLY A 114 -3.94 -19.19 -10.22
CA GLY A 114 -3.71 -18.57 -11.52
C GLY A 114 -4.92 -17.84 -12.10
N LYS A 115 -5.86 -17.40 -11.25
CA LYS A 115 -7.08 -16.68 -11.65
C LYS A 115 -7.38 -15.54 -10.66
N ALA A 116 -8.14 -14.54 -11.10
CA ALA A 116 -8.42 -13.35 -10.29
C ALA A 116 -8.97 -13.71 -8.90
N SER A 117 -10.00 -14.56 -8.82
CA SER A 117 -10.61 -14.99 -7.55
C SER A 117 -9.69 -15.82 -6.63
N GLY A 118 -8.47 -16.07 -7.05
CA GLY A 118 -7.44 -16.75 -6.26
C GLY A 118 -6.18 -15.90 -6.05
N ARG A 119 -6.17 -14.61 -6.45
CA ARG A 119 -5.07 -13.67 -6.22
C ARG A 119 -5.53 -12.54 -5.34
N PHE A 120 -4.90 -12.37 -4.19
CA PHE A 120 -5.25 -11.36 -3.20
C PHE A 120 -4.08 -10.46 -2.87
N LEU A 121 -4.40 -9.26 -2.43
CA LEU A 121 -3.45 -8.24 -2.03
C LEU A 121 -3.62 -7.93 -0.53
N ASN A 122 -2.50 -7.83 0.19
CA ASN A 122 -2.47 -7.32 1.56
C ASN A 122 -1.23 -6.47 1.77
N GLY A 123 -1.37 -5.41 2.52
CA GLY A 123 -0.26 -4.52 2.87
C GLY A 123 -0.65 -3.56 3.97
N HIS A 124 0.35 -3.03 4.65
CA HIS A 124 0.22 -2.10 5.76
C HIS A 124 0.98 -0.82 5.46
N SER A 125 0.43 0.35 5.85
CA SER A 125 1.07 1.65 5.66
C SER A 125 1.32 1.93 4.16
N SER A 126 2.53 2.27 3.73
CA SER A 126 2.89 2.37 2.30
C SER A 126 2.56 1.09 1.53
N GLY A 127 2.68 -0.10 2.16
CA GLY A 127 2.21 -1.34 1.57
C GLY A 127 0.69 -1.40 1.41
N GLY A 128 -0.05 -0.77 2.31
CA GLY A 128 -1.50 -0.62 2.22
C GLY A 128 -1.90 0.24 1.02
N TRP A 129 -1.23 1.37 0.82
CA TRP A 129 -1.42 2.21 -0.36
C TRP A 129 -1.09 1.44 -1.64
N ALA A 130 0.04 0.76 -1.67
CA ALA A 130 0.47 -0.04 -2.82
C ALA A 130 -0.58 -1.09 -3.23
N THR A 131 -1.23 -1.73 -2.27
CA THR A 131 -2.25 -2.74 -2.55
C THR A 131 -3.57 -2.14 -3.03
N LEU A 132 -3.97 -0.98 -2.52
CA LEU A 132 -5.10 -0.21 -3.07
C LEU A 132 -4.80 0.26 -4.49
N TRP A 133 -3.60 0.77 -4.73
CA TRP A 133 -3.15 1.17 -6.06
C TRP A 133 -3.20 0.01 -7.05
N LEU A 134 -2.60 -1.13 -6.72
CA LEU A 134 -2.61 -2.33 -7.55
C LEU A 134 -4.04 -2.82 -7.83
N GLN A 135 -4.92 -2.86 -6.83
CA GLN A 135 -6.30 -3.31 -7.00
C GLN A 135 -7.08 -2.38 -7.94
N THR A 136 -6.91 -1.07 -7.81
CA THR A 136 -7.62 -0.09 -8.65
C THR A 136 -7.00 0.05 -10.04
N ARG A 137 -5.69 -0.22 -10.17
CA ARG A 137 -4.98 -0.16 -11.46
C ARG A 137 -5.17 -1.42 -12.29
N TYR A 138 -5.25 -2.59 -11.65
CA TYR A 138 -5.36 -3.91 -12.28
C TYR A 138 -6.58 -4.69 -11.75
N PRO A 139 -7.81 -4.16 -11.85
CA PRO A 139 -8.98 -4.73 -11.15
C PRO A 139 -9.37 -6.12 -11.65
N LYS A 140 -9.01 -6.47 -12.90
CA LYS A 140 -9.23 -7.81 -13.47
C LYS A 140 -8.26 -8.87 -12.98
N LEU A 141 -7.10 -8.44 -12.45
CA LEU A 141 -6.03 -9.38 -12.07
C LEU A 141 -6.24 -9.97 -10.68
N PHE A 142 -6.78 -9.16 -9.74
CA PHE A 142 -6.91 -9.51 -8.33
C PHE A 142 -8.36 -9.71 -7.92
N GLY A 143 -8.59 -10.64 -6.99
CA GLY A 143 -9.88 -10.97 -6.42
C GLY A 143 -10.29 -10.07 -5.25
N GLY A 144 -9.36 -9.28 -4.74
CA GLY A 144 -9.60 -8.31 -3.67
C GLY A 144 -8.31 -7.85 -3.00
N THR A 145 -8.39 -6.68 -2.38
CA THR A 145 -7.35 -6.12 -1.50
C THR A 145 -7.87 -5.98 -0.08
N TRP A 146 -7.05 -6.36 0.90
CA TRP A 146 -7.23 -6.07 2.32
C TRP A 146 -6.11 -5.14 2.74
N SER A 147 -6.35 -3.85 2.56
CA SER A 147 -5.39 -2.78 2.87
C SER A 147 -5.53 -2.39 4.34
N THR A 148 -4.42 -2.25 5.04
CA THR A 148 -4.42 -1.91 6.46
C THR A 148 -3.64 -0.63 6.71
N SER A 149 -4.26 0.32 7.41
CA SER A 149 -3.69 1.66 7.69
C SER A 149 -2.91 2.22 6.49
N PRO A 150 -3.51 2.30 5.29
CA PRO A 150 -2.80 2.74 4.10
C PRO A 150 -2.33 4.19 4.24
N ASP A 151 -1.19 4.52 3.64
CA ASP A 151 -0.83 5.90 3.36
C ASP A 151 -1.98 6.59 2.60
N SER A 152 -1.97 7.92 2.53
CA SER A 152 -3.11 8.71 2.06
C SER A 152 -3.64 8.25 0.70
N SER A 153 -4.83 7.66 0.70
CA SER A 153 -5.54 7.20 -0.50
C SER A 153 -6.37 8.31 -1.16
N ASP A 154 -6.45 9.47 -0.50
CA ASP A 154 -7.09 10.70 -0.97
C ASP A 154 -6.26 11.89 -0.49
N PHE A 155 -5.71 12.65 -1.43
CA PHE A 155 -4.80 13.75 -1.08
C PHE A 155 -5.52 15.05 -0.64
N HIS A 156 -6.87 15.04 -0.50
CA HIS A 156 -7.56 16.03 0.32
C HIS A 156 -7.32 15.82 1.82
N ASP A 157 -6.64 14.74 2.19
CA ASP A 157 -6.16 14.48 3.53
C ASP A 157 -4.79 13.76 3.45
N PHE A 158 -3.73 14.54 3.23
CA PHE A 158 -2.37 14.01 3.22
C PHE A 158 -1.82 14.03 4.66
N THR A 159 -2.30 13.10 5.48
CA THR A 159 -2.04 13.05 6.93
C THR A 159 -2.47 14.35 7.67
N GLY A 160 -3.57 14.95 7.21
CA GLY A 160 -4.15 16.19 7.75
C GLY A 160 -4.26 17.33 6.73
N PRO A 161 -3.17 17.80 6.08
CA PRO A 161 -3.27 18.83 5.04
C PRO A 161 -4.10 18.40 3.83
N ASP A 162 -4.94 19.32 3.33
CA ASP A 162 -5.55 19.21 2.02
C ASP A 162 -4.59 19.79 0.98
N LEU A 163 -3.97 18.92 0.16
CA LEU A 163 -3.02 19.34 -0.86
C LEU A 163 -3.65 20.14 -2.00
N TYR A 164 -4.97 20.08 -2.16
CA TYR A 164 -5.70 20.77 -3.24
C TYR A 164 -6.33 22.09 -2.79
N ALA A 165 -6.22 22.43 -1.51
CA ALA A 165 -6.75 23.68 -1.00
C ALA A 165 -6.03 24.90 -1.63
N PRO A 166 -6.72 26.01 -1.84
CA PRO A 166 -6.06 27.26 -2.26
C PRO A 166 -4.97 27.66 -1.25
N ASN A 167 -3.76 27.92 -1.76
CA ASN A 167 -2.58 28.24 -0.94
C ASN A 167 -2.23 27.16 0.10
N ALA A 168 -2.40 25.88 -0.27
CA ALA A 168 -2.11 24.75 0.60
C ALA A 168 -0.73 24.84 1.24
N ASN A 169 -0.66 24.50 2.52
CA ASN A 169 0.58 24.44 3.29
C ASN A 169 0.56 23.17 4.13
N VAL A 170 1.62 22.37 4.05
CA VAL A 170 1.68 21.09 4.81
C VAL A 170 2.08 21.29 6.27
N TYR A 171 2.65 22.44 6.63
CA TYR A 171 3.06 22.71 8.00
C TYR A 171 1.96 23.37 8.84
N ARG A 172 1.19 24.28 8.20
CA ARG A 172 0.28 25.16 8.94
C ARG A 172 -1.11 25.22 8.32
N ARG A 173 -2.10 25.25 9.19
CA ARG A 173 -3.48 25.56 8.85
C ARG A 173 -3.65 27.06 8.59
N ALA A 174 -4.78 27.44 8.06
CA ALA A 174 -5.12 28.86 7.80
C ALA A 174 -5.10 29.73 9.07
N ASP A 175 -5.35 29.15 10.23
CA ASP A 175 -5.27 29.83 11.52
C ASP A 175 -3.86 29.92 12.12
N GLY A 176 -2.84 29.41 11.38
CA GLY A 176 -1.45 29.38 11.79
C GLY A 176 -1.06 28.18 12.66
N SER A 177 -2.01 27.36 13.12
CA SER A 177 -1.73 26.14 13.89
C SER A 177 -1.00 25.10 13.05
N GLN A 178 -0.14 24.28 13.68
CA GLN A 178 0.64 23.25 13.02
C GLN A 178 -0.22 22.01 12.73
N PHE A 179 0.09 21.32 11.64
CA PHE A 179 -0.44 19.99 11.38
C PHE A 179 0.35 18.95 12.16
N PRO A 180 -0.31 18.19 13.07
CA PRO A 180 0.35 17.06 13.71
C PRO A 180 0.61 15.95 12.68
N LEU A 181 1.69 15.19 12.88
CA LEU A 181 1.99 14.02 12.03
C LEU A 181 2.05 12.74 12.84
N VAL A 182 2.62 12.80 14.05
CA VAL A 182 2.80 11.61 14.88
C VAL A 182 2.07 11.80 16.19
N ARG A 183 1.20 10.86 16.55
CA ARG A 183 0.55 10.78 17.85
C ARG A 183 0.73 9.42 18.50
N ASP A 184 0.71 9.40 19.81
CA ASP A 184 0.57 8.20 20.63
C ASP A 184 -0.41 8.46 21.77
N GLN A 185 -1.40 7.58 21.92
CA GLN A 185 -2.47 7.68 22.93
C GLN A 185 -3.09 9.09 23.01
N GLY A 186 -3.32 9.72 21.88
CA GLY A 186 -3.90 11.07 21.78
C GLY A 186 -2.93 12.23 22.00
N LYS A 187 -1.68 11.97 22.42
CA LYS A 187 -0.64 12.99 22.56
C LYS A 187 0.12 13.17 21.25
N VAL A 188 0.21 14.41 20.76
CA VAL A 188 1.06 14.75 19.61
C VAL A 188 2.53 14.65 20.02
N LEU A 189 3.29 13.85 19.28
CA LEU A 189 4.74 13.64 19.47
C LEU A 189 5.57 14.45 18.49
N ALA A 190 5.07 14.64 17.26
CA ALA A 190 5.73 15.45 16.23
C ALA A 190 4.69 16.06 15.29
N ASP A 191 4.97 17.24 14.79
CA ASP A 191 4.26 17.88 13.68
C ASP A 191 5.00 17.64 12.35
N LEU A 192 4.32 17.95 11.22
CA LEU A 192 4.88 17.78 9.88
C LEU A 192 6.14 18.62 9.64
N GLU A 193 6.21 19.84 10.19
CA GLU A 193 7.39 20.69 10.03
C GLU A 193 8.62 20.10 10.70
N THR A 194 8.46 19.65 11.96
CA THR A 194 9.54 18.97 12.70
C THR A 194 9.99 17.70 12.02
N PHE A 195 9.05 16.90 11.52
CA PHE A 195 9.35 15.67 10.81
C PHE A 195 10.12 15.94 9.50
N ALA A 196 9.68 16.90 8.69
CA ALA A 196 10.36 17.29 7.45
C ALA A 196 11.79 17.80 7.72
N LYS A 197 12.00 18.56 8.80
CA LYS A 197 13.33 19.01 9.23
C LYS A 197 14.23 17.84 9.62
N LEU A 198 13.68 16.86 10.36
CA LEU A 198 14.42 15.65 10.73
C LEU A 198 14.85 14.86 9.49
N GLU A 199 13.98 14.67 8.51
CA GLU A 199 14.30 13.97 7.27
C GLU A 199 15.44 14.67 6.50
N ARG A 200 15.50 15.99 6.49
CA ARG A 200 16.60 16.74 5.87
C ARG A 200 17.96 16.46 6.55
N VAL A 201 17.98 16.22 7.84
CA VAL A 201 19.20 15.86 8.60
C VAL A 201 19.62 14.43 8.32
N LEU A 202 18.66 13.53 8.18
CA LEU A 202 18.93 12.10 7.88
C LEU A 202 19.43 11.88 6.44
N GLY A 203 19.33 12.90 5.59
CA GLY A 203 19.86 12.90 4.24
C GLY A 203 18.79 12.69 3.15
N PRO A 204 19.17 12.93 1.87
CA PRO A 204 18.22 13.02 0.75
C PRO A 204 17.53 11.73 0.40
N TYR A 205 18.00 10.59 0.89
CA TYR A 205 17.45 9.27 0.54
C TYR A 205 16.83 8.54 1.73
N GLY A 206 16.69 9.19 2.88
CA GLY A 206 16.21 8.53 4.11
C GLY A 206 14.77 8.82 4.48
N GLY A 207 14.15 9.85 3.89
CA GLY A 207 12.89 10.38 4.34
C GLY A 207 11.67 9.83 3.60
N GLN A 208 10.56 9.69 4.33
CA GLN A 208 9.30 9.21 3.75
C GLN A 208 8.67 10.26 2.82
N LEU A 209 8.77 11.55 3.13
CA LEU A 209 8.28 12.62 2.26
C LEU A 209 9.01 12.63 0.92
N THR A 210 10.34 12.44 0.93
CA THR A 210 11.13 12.29 -0.30
C THR A 210 10.80 10.99 -1.04
N SER A 211 10.50 9.90 -0.32
CA SER A 211 10.04 8.65 -0.93
C SER A 211 8.75 8.85 -1.72
N PHE A 212 7.76 9.56 -1.16
CA PHE A 212 6.53 9.89 -1.89
C PHE A 212 6.81 10.71 -3.16
N GLU A 213 7.70 11.69 -3.09
CA GLU A 213 8.09 12.47 -4.28
C GLU A 213 8.77 11.60 -5.34
N CYS A 214 9.63 10.65 -4.92
CA CYS A 214 10.23 9.68 -5.84
C CYS A 214 9.20 8.78 -6.52
N VAL A 215 8.06 8.51 -5.89
CA VAL A 215 6.97 7.73 -6.49
C VAL A 215 6.05 8.63 -7.32
N PHE A 216 5.59 9.74 -6.75
CA PHE A 216 4.42 10.46 -7.27
C PHE A 216 4.75 11.73 -8.07
N SER A 217 5.93 12.33 -7.90
CA SER A 217 6.26 13.60 -8.54
C SER A 217 6.70 13.46 -10.00
N PRO A 218 6.48 14.50 -10.82
CA PRO A 218 7.13 14.59 -12.12
C PRO A 218 8.65 14.68 -11.95
N ARG A 219 9.39 14.33 -13.00
CA ARG A 219 10.85 14.47 -13.03
C ARG A 219 11.20 15.88 -13.45
N GLY A 220 12.05 16.53 -12.65
CA GLY A 220 12.61 17.85 -12.97
C GLY A 220 13.69 17.82 -14.06
N ALA A 221 14.08 18.99 -14.52
CA ALA A 221 15.13 19.16 -15.53
C ALA A 221 16.52 18.66 -15.05
N ASP A 222 16.74 18.61 -13.75
CA ASP A 222 17.93 18.07 -13.10
C ASP A 222 17.90 16.53 -12.97
N GLY A 223 16.83 15.89 -13.46
CA GLY A 223 16.63 14.45 -13.38
C GLY A 223 16.11 13.93 -12.04
N ARG A 224 15.82 14.81 -11.08
CA ARG A 224 15.27 14.47 -9.75
C ARG A 224 13.75 14.65 -9.72
N PRO A 225 13.07 14.03 -8.76
CA PRO A 225 11.65 14.34 -8.49
C PRO A 225 11.49 15.81 -8.13
N VAL A 226 10.48 16.48 -8.68
CA VAL A 226 10.13 17.83 -8.26
C VAL A 226 9.52 17.77 -6.86
N PRO A 227 10.00 18.55 -5.88
CA PRO A 227 9.43 18.55 -4.53
C PRO A 227 7.96 18.96 -4.55
N MET A 228 7.14 18.26 -3.79
CA MET A 228 5.70 18.53 -3.66
C MET A 228 5.44 19.84 -2.90
N PHE A 229 6.35 20.20 -2.01
CA PHE A 229 6.27 21.43 -1.24
C PHE A 229 7.66 21.99 -0.91
N ASP A 230 7.73 23.28 -0.67
CA ASP A 230 8.93 23.96 -0.20
C ASP A 230 9.26 23.56 1.25
N ARG A 231 10.43 22.98 1.46
CA ARG A 231 10.86 22.43 2.76
C ARG A 231 11.11 23.47 3.86
N ASP A 232 11.27 24.73 3.51
CA ASP A 232 11.49 25.81 4.48
C ASP A 232 10.15 26.42 4.93
N THR A 233 9.19 26.55 4.04
CA THR A 233 7.93 27.24 4.28
C THR A 233 6.70 26.32 4.42
N GLY A 234 6.80 25.09 3.97
CA GLY A 234 5.68 24.15 3.88
C GLY A 234 4.71 24.44 2.74
N LYS A 235 4.96 25.46 1.91
CA LYS A 235 4.08 25.84 0.79
C LYS A 235 4.05 24.74 -0.26
N VAL A 236 2.85 24.29 -0.60
CA VAL A 236 2.61 23.24 -1.61
C VAL A 236 2.80 23.82 -3.01
N ASP A 237 3.43 23.07 -3.89
CA ASP A 237 3.50 23.37 -5.32
C ASP A 237 2.22 22.88 -6.02
N PRO A 238 1.35 23.79 -6.50
CA PRO A 238 0.08 23.40 -7.08
C PRO A 238 0.23 22.62 -8.40
N ALA A 239 1.32 22.80 -9.13
CA ALA A 239 1.54 22.05 -10.38
C ALA A 239 1.94 20.61 -10.09
N VAL A 240 2.75 20.39 -9.06
CA VAL A 240 3.15 19.04 -8.62
C VAL A 240 1.97 18.28 -8.06
N VAL A 241 1.15 18.89 -7.20
CA VAL A 241 -0.03 18.19 -6.66
C VAL A 241 -1.12 17.95 -7.70
N ALA A 242 -1.25 18.79 -8.72
CA ALA A 242 -2.13 18.52 -9.86
C ALA A 242 -1.65 17.28 -10.65
N TYR A 243 -0.33 17.12 -10.81
CA TYR A 243 0.26 15.91 -11.38
C TYR A 243 -0.03 14.67 -10.50
N TRP A 244 0.17 14.76 -9.17
CA TRP A 244 -0.15 13.69 -8.22
C TRP A 244 -1.61 13.28 -8.32
N ARG A 245 -2.53 14.25 -8.34
CA ARG A 245 -3.97 14.01 -8.47
C ARG A 245 -4.32 13.19 -9.70
N THR A 246 -3.73 13.57 -10.83
CA THR A 246 -4.05 12.94 -12.12
C THR A 246 -3.47 11.53 -12.22
N HIS A 247 -2.30 11.28 -11.60
CA HIS A 247 -1.54 10.06 -11.84
C HIS A 247 -1.64 9.06 -10.68
N TYR A 248 -1.76 9.53 -9.43
CA TYR A 248 -1.57 8.67 -8.25
C TYR A 248 -2.63 8.78 -7.16
N ASP A 249 -3.50 9.80 -7.16
CA ASP A 249 -4.60 9.88 -6.20
C ASP A 249 -5.62 8.79 -6.49
N ILE A 250 -5.75 7.84 -5.56
CA ILE A 250 -6.60 6.66 -5.70
C ILE A 250 -8.08 7.06 -5.73
N SER A 251 -8.50 7.95 -4.84
CA SER A 251 -9.85 8.48 -4.77
C SER A 251 -10.24 9.20 -6.06
N ALA A 252 -9.40 10.13 -6.53
CA ALA A 252 -9.66 10.88 -7.76
C ALA A 252 -9.73 9.94 -8.97
N ARG A 253 -8.83 8.95 -9.05
CA ARG A 253 -8.86 7.94 -10.09
C ARG A 253 -10.15 7.12 -10.10
N VAL A 254 -10.56 6.60 -8.94
CA VAL A 254 -11.76 5.78 -8.82
C VAL A 254 -12.99 6.61 -9.15
N ALA A 255 -13.09 7.85 -8.65
CA ALA A 255 -14.19 8.76 -8.96
C ALA A 255 -14.31 9.01 -10.47
N ALA A 256 -13.20 9.34 -11.13
CA ALA A 256 -13.19 9.66 -12.56
C ALA A 256 -13.48 8.45 -13.47
N GLN A 257 -13.09 7.25 -13.05
CA GLN A 257 -13.10 6.06 -13.90
C GLN A 257 -14.11 5.00 -13.45
N TRP A 258 -14.96 5.29 -12.46
CA TRP A 258 -15.88 4.30 -11.88
C TRP A 258 -16.71 3.50 -12.88
N PRO A 259 -17.32 4.11 -13.91
CA PRO A 259 -18.11 3.33 -14.89
C PRO A 259 -17.30 2.23 -15.59
N MET A 260 -15.99 2.46 -15.80
CA MET A 260 -15.10 1.47 -16.41
C MET A 260 -14.55 0.48 -15.37
N LEU A 261 -14.31 0.91 -14.13
CA LEU A 261 -13.75 0.09 -13.08
C LEU A 261 -14.79 -0.81 -12.41
N LYS A 262 -16.01 -0.35 -12.28
CA LYS A 262 -17.09 -1.02 -11.54
C LYS A 262 -17.24 -2.50 -11.86
N PRO A 263 -17.28 -2.96 -13.13
CA PRO A 263 -17.49 -4.38 -13.45
C PRO A 263 -16.45 -5.32 -12.81
N ASP A 264 -15.25 -4.81 -12.59
CA ASP A 264 -14.11 -5.62 -12.12
C ASP A 264 -13.61 -5.24 -10.72
N LEU A 265 -14.05 -4.10 -10.17
CA LEU A 265 -13.56 -3.56 -8.89
C LEU A 265 -14.61 -3.63 -7.77
N ASP A 266 -15.90 -3.60 -8.11
CA ASP A 266 -16.99 -3.54 -7.13
C ASP A 266 -16.93 -4.73 -6.16
N GLY A 267 -16.93 -4.46 -4.85
CA GLY A 267 -16.83 -5.48 -3.80
C GLY A 267 -15.42 -6.02 -3.53
N LYS A 268 -14.36 -5.43 -4.11
CA LYS A 268 -12.98 -5.91 -3.95
C LYS A 268 -12.10 -5.04 -3.05
N ILE A 269 -12.62 -3.93 -2.54
CA ILE A 269 -11.88 -3.02 -1.66
C ILE A 269 -12.29 -3.29 -0.22
N HIS A 270 -11.31 -3.73 0.58
CA HIS A 270 -11.42 -3.87 2.03
C HIS A 270 -10.30 -3.03 2.65
N LEU A 271 -10.67 -2.06 3.50
CA LEU A 271 -9.73 -1.16 4.17
C LEU A 271 -9.98 -1.18 5.67
N ILE A 272 -8.93 -1.39 6.43
CA ILE A 272 -8.99 -1.49 7.89
C ILE A 272 -7.97 -0.52 8.48
N VAL A 273 -8.42 0.36 9.37
CA VAL A 273 -7.56 1.38 10.00
C VAL A 273 -7.99 1.62 11.44
N GLY A 274 -7.04 1.98 12.29
CA GLY A 274 -7.32 2.33 13.68
C GLY A 274 -7.84 3.77 13.81
N THR A 275 -8.82 4.03 14.71
CA THR A 275 -9.31 5.39 14.97
C THR A 275 -8.27 6.26 15.69
N ALA A 276 -7.25 5.64 16.30
CA ALA A 276 -6.10 6.30 16.92
C ALA A 276 -4.82 6.08 16.10
N ASP A 277 -4.92 5.88 14.75
CA ASP A 277 -3.76 5.66 13.92
C ASP A 277 -2.68 6.70 14.17
N THR A 278 -1.46 6.24 14.40
CA THR A 278 -0.32 7.07 14.82
C THR A 278 -0.03 8.21 13.85
N PHE A 279 -0.30 8.00 12.56
CA PHE A 279 -0.02 8.94 11.47
C PHE A 279 -1.28 9.59 10.90
N TYR A 280 -2.42 9.51 11.59
CA TYR A 280 -3.71 10.10 11.18
C TYR A 280 -4.24 9.56 9.83
N LEU A 281 -3.91 8.33 9.48
CA LEU A 281 -4.27 7.75 8.18
C LEU A 281 -5.76 7.40 8.06
N ASP A 282 -6.50 7.43 9.16
CA ASP A 282 -7.95 7.25 9.16
C ASP A 282 -8.69 8.39 8.45
N GLY A 283 -8.11 9.60 8.39
CA GLY A 283 -8.69 10.75 7.69
C GLY A 283 -8.84 10.51 6.17
N ALA A 284 -7.75 10.15 5.50
CA ALA A 284 -7.76 9.82 4.06
C ALA A 284 -8.65 8.60 3.76
N ALA A 285 -8.67 7.60 4.65
CA ALA A 285 -9.53 6.43 4.52
C ALA A 285 -11.03 6.82 4.52
N ARG A 286 -11.46 7.74 5.41
CA ARG A 286 -12.83 8.25 5.47
C ARG A 286 -13.21 9.02 4.20
N LYS A 287 -12.30 9.81 3.64
CA LYS A 287 -12.53 10.51 2.37
C LYS A 287 -12.69 9.52 1.22
N PHE A 288 -11.83 8.52 1.14
CA PHE A 288 -11.94 7.49 0.11
C PHE A 288 -13.24 6.67 0.25
N GLN A 289 -13.63 6.33 1.48
CA GLN A 289 -14.93 5.70 1.72
C GLN A 289 -16.09 6.56 1.21
N ALA A 290 -16.09 7.86 1.55
CA ALA A 290 -17.15 8.77 1.10
C ALA A 290 -17.26 8.86 -0.43
N VAL A 291 -16.12 8.80 -1.14
CA VAL A 291 -16.10 8.71 -2.61
C VAL A 291 -16.78 7.43 -3.09
N LEU A 292 -16.41 6.28 -2.54
CA LEU A 292 -16.99 4.98 -2.92
C LEU A 292 -18.48 4.90 -2.59
N ASP A 293 -18.90 5.41 -1.43
CA ASP A 293 -20.32 5.50 -1.03
C ASP A 293 -21.13 6.37 -1.99
N GLY A 294 -20.57 7.52 -2.37
CA GLY A 294 -21.19 8.43 -3.37
C GLY A 294 -21.32 7.81 -4.75
N LEU A 295 -20.49 6.84 -5.10
CA LEU A 295 -20.55 6.07 -6.35
C LEU A 295 -21.47 4.84 -6.27
N GLY A 296 -22.02 4.55 -5.09
CA GLY A 296 -22.79 3.34 -4.83
C GLY A 296 -21.95 2.06 -4.98
N ALA A 297 -20.67 2.15 -4.64
CA ALA A 297 -19.76 1.04 -4.68
C ALA A 297 -19.94 0.11 -3.47
N LYS A 298 -19.75 -1.19 -3.66
CA LYS A 298 -19.61 -2.15 -2.57
C LYS A 298 -18.18 -2.13 -2.10
N SER A 299 -17.97 -1.81 -0.83
CA SER A 299 -16.65 -1.82 -0.18
C SER A 299 -16.80 -2.17 1.28
N ASP A 300 -15.71 -2.56 1.94
CA ASP A 300 -15.69 -2.89 3.36
C ASP A 300 -14.65 -2.01 4.06
N PHE A 301 -15.09 -1.03 4.82
CA PHE A 301 -14.25 -0.17 5.62
C PHE A 301 -14.47 -0.45 7.11
N ARG A 302 -13.39 -0.74 7.82
CA ARG A 302 -13.42 -1.04 9.26
C ARG A 302 -12.51 -0.08 10.00
N TYR A 303 -13.11 0.68 10.93
CA TYR A 303 -12.40 1.59 11.82
C TYR A 303 -12.31 0.93 13.18
N LEU A 304 -11.12 0.43 13.56
CA LEU A 304 -10.92 -0.26 14.82
C LEU A 304 -10.68 0.74 15.94
N GLU A 305 -11.64 0.80 16.86
CA GLU A 305 -11.66 1.81 17.92
C GLU A 305 -10.41 1.73 18.81
N GLY A 306 -9.76 2.89 18.99
CA GLY A 306 -8.58 3.05 19.82
C GLY A 306 -7.30 2.39 19.30
N ARG A 307 -7.34 1.67 18.17
CA ARG A 307 -6.15 1.05 17.60
C ARG A 307 -5.25 2.08 16.95
N THR A 308 -3.96 1.92 17.17
CA THR A 308 -2.89 2.72 16.58
C THR A 308 -2.38 2.07 15.28
N HIS A 309 -1.39 2.69 14.65
CA HIS A 309 -0.72 2.13 13.47
C HIS A 309 0.00 0.81 13.77
N PHE A 310 0.53 0.65 15.00
CA PHE A 310 1.43 -0.46 15.35
C PHE A 310 0.75 -1.62 16.06
N ASP A 311 -0.46 -1.45 16.58
CA ASP A 311 -1.19 -2.51 17.29
C ASP A 311 -2.47 -2.97 16.58
N LEU A 312 -2.66 -2.54 15.33
CA LEU A 312 -3.85 -2.81 14.52
C LEU A 312 -4.18 -4.31 14.42
N TYR A 313 -3.16 -5.15 14.35
CA TYR A 313 -3.32 -6.61 14.17
C TYR A 313 -3.56 -7.37 15.46
N LYS A 314 -3.40 -6.71 16.60
CA LYS A 314 -3.44 -7.36 17.92
C LYS A 314 -4.88 -7.47 18.45
N GLU A 315 -5.22 -8.63 19.00
CA GLU A 315 -6.45 -8.84 19.78
C GLU A 315 -6.12 -9.70 21.01
N GLY A 316 -6.26 -9.15 22.21
CA GLY A 316 -5.77 -9.79 23.42
C GLY A 316 -4.26 -10.05 23.34
N GLU A 317 -3.84 -11.27 23.58
CA GLU A 317 -2.44 -11.72 23.47
C GLU A 317 -2.04 -12.12 22.04
N ASP A 318 -2.99 -12.25 21.12
CA ASP A 318 -2.71 -12.60 19.73
C ASP A 318 -2.31 -11.37 18.91
N SER A 319 -1.02 -11.22 18.66
CA SER A 319 -0.48 -10.12 17.86
C SER A 319 -0.82 -10.21 16.35
N ASN A 320 -1.43 -11.32 15.91
CA ASN A 320 -1.71 -11.58 14.49
C ASN A 320 -3.20 -11.91 14.23
N ALA A 321 -4.08 -11.58 15.17
CA ALA A 321 -5.49 -11.94 15.12
C ALA A 321 -6.20 -11.39 13.88
N LEU A 322 -5.98 -10.12 13.54
CA LEU A 322 -6.57 -9.51 12.35
C LEU A 322 -6.11 -10.20 11.07
N MET A 323 -4.82 -10.55 10.95
CA MET A 323 -4.31 -11.25 9.77
C MET A 323 -4.95 -12.64 9.59
N LYS A 324 -5.20 -13.35 10.69
CA LYS A 324 -5.91 -14.63 10.64
C LYS A 324 -7.33 -14.45 10.10
N LYS A 325 -8.07 -13.44 10.54
CA LYS A 325 -9.40 -13.09 10.02
C LYS A 325 -9.35 -12.76 8.54
N ILE A 326 -8.45 -11.87 8.13
CA ILE A 326 -8.22 -11.49 6.72
C ILE A 326 -7.93 -12.72 5.85
N ALA A 327 -7.07 -13.62 6.29
CA ALA A 327 -6.76 -14.83 5.53
C ALA A 327 -7.98 -15.72 5.27
N TRP A 328 -8.87 -15.86 6.25
CA TRP A 328 -10.14 -16.61 6.08
C TRP A 328 -11.12 -15.89 5.17
N GLU A 329 -11.19 -14.55 5.20
CA GLU A 329 -12.02 -13.75 4.29
C GLU A 329 -11.54 -13.93 2.84
N MET A 330 -10.24 -13.80 2.58
CA MET A 330 -9.65 -14.06 1.26
C MET A 330 -9.93 -15.50 0.79
N TYR A 331 -9.77 -16.46 1.69
CA TYR A 331 -10.03 -17.87 1.37
C TYR A 331 -11.49 -18.12 1.02
N ALA A 332 -12.44 -17.47 1.68
CA ALA A 332 -13.86 -17.57 1.38
C ALA A 332 -14.20 -17.03 -0.03
N VAL A 333 -13.52 -15.98 -0.49
CA VAL A 333 -13.63 -15.49 -1.88
C VAL A 333 -13.08 -16.53 -2.87
N ALA A 334 -11.93 -17.14 -2.56
CA ALA A 334 -11.33 -18.16 -3.43
C ALA A 334 -12.09 -19.47 -3.47
N ARG A 335 -12.73 -19.83 -2.36
CA ARG A 335 -13.44 -21.11 -2.12
C ARG A 335 -14.83 -20.83 -1.52
N PRO A 336 -15.76 -20.23 -2.30
CA PRO A 336 -17.10 -19.97 -1.81
C PRO A 336 -17.78 -21.28 -1.43
N LYS A 337 -18.47 -21.26 -0.28
CA LYS A 337 -19.33 -22.40 0.10
C LYS A 337 -20.40 -22.56 -0.97
N ARG A 338 -20.53 -23.75 -1.48
CA ARG A 338 -21.59 -24.10 -2.44
C ARG A 338 -22.95 -24.15 -1.75
#